data_28165af1778a7c1aa4e870fd8007d6a9
#
_entry.id   28165af1778a7c1aa4e870fd8007d6a9
#
_cell.length_a   1.000
_cell.length_b   1.000
_cell.length_c   1.000
_cell.angle_alpha   90.00
_cell.angle_beta   90.00
_cell.angle_gamma   90.00
#
_symmetry.space_group_name_H-M   'P 1'
#
loop_
_entity.id
_entity.type
_entity.pdbx_description
1 polymer ?
#
loop_
_entity_poly.entity_id
_entity_poly.type
_entity_poly.pdbx_seq_one_letter_code
_entity_poly.pdbx_strand_id
1 'polypeptide(L)'
;MIKYIKMTASSNFGNMFSVLIASAFLPFIPMLSIHILLLNLIYDFSCTAIPWDNVDEEYLVVPRKWDASSVSKFMLWIGPTSSVFDITTYLLMFFVICPATFGPFSTLVPGSAAYIGFIALFHTGWFIESMWTQTLVIHMIRTPKIPFLQSRASAPLTLLTFLGIIGLTIIPFTSFGKSIGLMALPLTFFTWLILRVVMYMILVTLFKKIFVSKYGELL
;
A
#
# COMPACT_ATOMS: atom_id res chain seq x y z
N MET A 1 14.49 12.49 8.72
CA MET A 1 14.80 12.50 7.26
C MET A 1 15.10 11.09 6.73
N ILE A 2 16.06 10.32 7.25
CA ILE A 2 16.41 8.96 6.77
C ILE A 2 15.19 8.03 6.72
N LYS A 3 14.35 7.99 7.78
CA LYS A 3 13.11 7.21 7.81
C LYS A 3 12.22 7.50 6.61
N TYR A 4 11.90 8.78 6.38
CA TYR A 4 11.04 9.20 5.28
C TYR A 4 11.58 8.76 3.92
N ILE A 5 12.87 8.97 3.67
CA ILE A 5 13.48 8.62 2.38
C ILE A 5 13.44 7.11 2.14
N LYS A 6 13.81 6.29 3.13
CA LYS A 6 13.74 4.83 3.01
C LYS A 6 12.32 4.34 2.77
N MET A 7 11.35 4.91 3.50
CA MET A 7 9.93 4.58 3.37
C MET A 7 9.39 4.93 1.99
N THR A 8 9.60 6.17 1.54
CA THR A 8 9.09 6.67 0.25
C THR A 8 9.74 5.93 -0.93
N ALA A 9 11.07 5.72 -0.89
CA ALA A 9 11.76 4.98 -1.93
C ALA A 9 11.26 3.52 -2.03
N SER A 10 11.05 2.85 -0.88
CA SER A 10 10.55 1.48 -0.84
C SER A 10 9.11 1.38 -1.37
N SER A 11 8.23 2.31 -0.98
CA SER A 11 6.84 2.34 -1.43
C SER A 11 6.73 2.58 -2.93
N ASN A 12 7.43 3.59 -3.46
CA ASN A 12 7.44 3.88 -4.89
C ASN A 12 8.02 2.72 -5.71
N PHE A 13 9.10 2.09 -5.24
CA PHE A 13 9.66 0.90 -5.89
C PHE A 13 8.66 -0.25 -5.95
N GLY A 14 7.97 -0.53 -4.83
CA GLY A 14 6.92 -1.55 -4.77
C GLY A 14 5.79 -1.29 -5.78
N ASN A 15 5.28 -0.06 -5.82
CA ASN A 15 4.23 0.32 -6.77
C ASN A 15 4.65 0.14 -8.23
N MET A 16 5.84 0.63 -8.60
CA MET A 16 6.34 0.51 -9.98
C MET A 16 6.55 -0.95 -10.37
N PHE A 17 7.04 -1.78 -9.44
CA PHE A 17 7.23 -3.21 -9.67
C PHE A 17 5.88 -3.93 -9.86
N SER A 18 4.87 -3.58 -9.07
CA SER A 18 3.50 -4.11 -9.18
C SER A 18 2.86 -3.75 -10.52
N VAL A 19 3.00 -2.48 -10.96
CA VAL A 19 2.50 -2.02 -12.27
C VAL A 19 3.16 -2.78 -13.41
N LEU A 20 4.48 -2.95 -13.36
CA LEU A 20 5.24 -3.66 -14.39
C LEU A 20 4.73 -5.10 -14.56
N ILE A 21 4.58 -5.83 -13.46
CA ILE A 21 4.08 -7.20 -13.49
C ILE A 21 2.64 -7.24 -13.99
N ALA A 22 1.75 -6.38 -13.47
CA ALA A 22 0.36 -6.35 -13.87
C ALA A 22 0.18 -6.05 -15.37
N SER A 23 0.97 -5.12 -15.90
CA SER A 23 0.94 -4.74 -17.32
C SER A 23 1.35 -5.88 -18.26
N ALA A 24 2.05 -6.90 -17.75
CA ALA A 24 2.46 -8.05 -18.55
C ALA A 24 1.33 -9.06 -18.78
N PHE A 25 0.30 -9.11 -17.92
CA PHE A 25 -0.78 -10.12 -18.03
C PHE A 25 -2.20 -9.53 -18.09
N LEU A 26 -2.40 -8.27 -17.69
CA LEU A 26 -3.74 -7.65 -17.77
C LEU A 26 -3.99 -7.09 -19.18
N PRO A 27 -5.20 -7.28 -19.73
CA PRO A 27 -5.57 -6.75 -21.05
C PRO A 27 -5.96 -5.26 -21.02
N PHE A 28 -5.80 -4.58 -19.89
CA PHE A 28 -6.08 -3.16 -19.70
C PHE A 28 -5.05 -2.54 -18.74
N ILE A 29 -5.00 -1.21 -18.69
CA ILE A 29 -4.11 -0.49 -17.79
C ILE A 29 -4.48 -0.82 -16.33
N PRO A 30 -3.55 -1.37 -15.52
CA PRO A 30 -3.86 -1.84 -14.16
C PRO A 30 -4.26 -0.73 -13.18
N MET A 31 -3.82 0.49 -13.42
CA MET A 31 -4.12 1.65 -12.57
C MET A 31 -4.04 2.96 -13.36
N LEU A 32 -4.88 3.93 -13.00
CA LEU A 32 -4.87 5.25 -13.58
C LEU A 32 -3.88 6.18 -12.85
N SER A 33 -3.27 7.11 -13.59
CA SER A 33 -2.32 8.07 -13.01
C SER A 33 -2.92 8.90 -11.88
N ILE A 34 -4.22 9.24 -11.96
CA ILE A 34 -4.92 9.98 -10.90
C ILE A 34 -4.99 9.18 -9.60
N HIS A 35 -5.16 7.85 -9.66
CA HIS A 35 -5.19 6.99 -8.49
C HIS A 35 -3.82 6.93 -7.81
N ILE A 36 -2.74 6.79 -8.60
CA ILE A 36 -1.37 6.80 -8.08
C ILE A 36 -1.04 8.16 -7.45
N LEU A 37 -1.47 9.26 -8.08
CA LEU A 37 -1.28 10.60 -7.53
C LEU A 37 -1.96 10.76 -6.17
N LEU A 38 -3.20 10.31 -6.04
CA LEU A 38 -3.94 10.37 -4.76
C LEU A 38 -3.30 9.50 -3.68
N LEU A 39 -2.84 8.30 -4.04
CA LEU A 39 -2.11 7.42 -3.11
C LEU A 39 -0.84 8.09 -2.58
N ASN A 40 -0.03 8.64 -3.48
CA ASN A 40 1.21 9.32 -3.09
C ASN A 40 0.93 10.55 -2.24
N LEU A 41 -0.08 11.35 -2.60
CA LEU A 41 -0.44 12.55 -1.85
C LEU A 41 -0.83 12.23 -0.40
N ILE A 42 -1.68 11.21 -0.20
CA ILE A 42 -2.10 10.80 1.16
C ILE A 42 -0.95 10.16 1.93
N TYR A 43 -0.12 9.37 1.26
CA TYR A 43 1.08 8.81 1.86
C TYR A 43 2.03 9.92 2.35
N ASP A 44 2.33 10.89 1.50
CA ASP A 44 3.18 12.03 1.84
C ASP A 44 2.57 12.86 2.97
N PHE A 45 1.25 13.09 2.93
CA PHE A 45 0.53 13.78 4.01
C PHE A 45 0.67 13.03 5.35
N SER A 46 0.53 11.72 5.34
CA SER A 46 0.74 10.88 6.53
C SER A 46 2.19 10.97 7.02
N CYS A 47 3.15 10.99 6.11
CA CYS A 47 4.57 11.10 6.41
C CYS A 47 4.98 12.48 6.98
N THR A 48 4.19 13.55 6.78
CA THR A 48 4.48 14.86 7.39
C THR A 48 4.50 14.81 8.91
N ALA A 49 3.85 13.83 9.53
CA ALA A 49 3.85 13.63 10.98
C ALA A 49 5.08 12.89 11.52
N ILE A 50 5.95 12.35 10.65
CA ILE A 50 7.15 11.61 11.07
C ILE A 50 8.10 12.43 11.96
N PRO A 51 8.31 13.76 11.77
CA PRO A 51 9.14 14.56 12.67
C PRO A 51 8.64 14.58 14.11
N TRP A 52 7.34 14.39 14.34
CA TRP A 52 6.74 14.34 15.69
C TRP A 52 6.53 12.91 16.20
N ASP A 53 7.08 11.91 15.46
CA ASP A 53 6.94 10.52 15.87
C ASP A 53 7.88 10.17 17.04
N ASN A 54 7.44 9.21 17.85
CA ASN A 54 8.26 8.67 18.93
C ASN A 54 9.45 7.91 18.35
N VAL A 55 10.63 8.18 18.89
CA VAL A 55 11.88 7.50 18.50
C VAL A 55 12.25 6.50 19.60
N ASP A 56 12.56 5.27 19.20
CA ASP A 56 13.03 4.26 20.15
C ASP A 56 14.39 4.68 20.73
N GLU A 57 14.58 4.53 22.05
CA GLU A 57 15.79 4.98 22.76
C GLU A 57 17.07 4.36 22.18
N GLU A 58 17.01 3.10 21.77
CA GLU A 58 18.14 2.39 21.17
C GLU A 58 18.61 3.04 19.85
N TYR A 59 17.71 3.74 19.16
CA TYR A 59 18.06 4.46 17.93
C TYR A 59 18.88 5.73 18.21
N LEU A 60 18.76 6.30 19.40
CA LEU A 60 19.44 7.55 19.79
C LEU A 60 20.85 7.31 20.36
N VAL A 61 21.18 6.08 20.73
CA VAL A 61 22.48 5.75 21.38
C VAL A 61 23.66 5.97 20.46
N VAL A 62 23.50 5.71 19.14
CA VAL A 62 24.58 5.81 18.17
C VAL A 62 24.21 6.83 17.08
N PRO A 63 25.06 7.84 16.80
CA PRO A 63 24.82 8.77 15.69
C PRO A 63 24.75 8.02 14.36
N ARG A 64 23.68 8.26 13.60
CA ARG A 64 23.45 7.61 12.29
C ARG A 64 24.04 8.45 11.18
N LYS A 65 24.82 7.81 10.30
CA LYS A 65 25.36 8.42 9.10
C LYS A 65 24.38 8.23 7.93
N TRP A 66 24.31 9.23 7.07
CA TRP A 66 23.62 9.09 5.80
C TRP A 66 24.40 8.14 4.90
N ASP A 67 23.75 7.07 4.45
CA ASP A 67 24.32 6.11 3.50
C ASP A 67 23.28 5.77 2.41
N ALA A 68 23.55 6.16 1.18
CA ALA A 68 22.70 5.89 0.03
C ALA A 68 22.62 4.38 -0.26
N SER A 69 23.66 3.60 0.03
CA SER A 69 23.66 2.14 -0.15
C SER A 69 22.66 1.45 0.78
N SER A 70 22.48 1.99 1.98
CA SER A 70 21.47 1.51 2.94
C SER A 70 20.05 1.74 2.43
N VAL A 71 19.78 2.86 1.75
CA VAL A 71 18.48 3.13 1.12
C VAL A 71 18.18 2.11 0.03
N SER A 72 19.14 1.85 -0.87
CA SER A 72 18.98 0.89 -1.96
C SER A 72 18.73 -0.53 -1.44
N LYS A 73 19.48 -0.98 -0.43
CA LYS A 73 19.27 -2.28 0.22
C LYS A 73 17.88 -2.38 0.83
N PHE A 74 17.46 -1.35 1.56
CA PHE A 74 16.14 -1.30 2.17
C PHE A 74 15.02 -1.36 1.12
N MET A 75 15.12 -0.57 0.07
CA MET A 75 14.17 -0.52 -1.05
C MET A 75 14.01 -1.90 -1.71
N LEU A 76 15.13 -2.58 -2.02
CA LEU A 76 15.11 -3.88 -2.67
C LEU A 76 14.58 -5.02 -1.77
N TRP A 77 14.70 -4.90 -0.45
CA TRP A 77 14.21 -5.91 0.49
C TRP A 77 12.76 -5.69 0.91
N ILE A 78 12.38 -4.45 1.20
CA ILE A 78 11.06 -4.13 1.76
C ILE A 78 10.06 -3.79 0.63
N GLY A 79 10.50 -3.12 -0.45
CA GLY A 79 9.62 -2.74 -1.56
C GLY A 79 8.82 -3.90 -2.15
N PRO A 80 9.45 -5.03 -2.53
CA PRO A 80 8.72 -6.17 -3.11
C PRO A 80 7.69 -6.81 -2.17
N THR A 81 7.76 -6.56 -0.85
CA THR A 81 6.77 -7.14 0.08
C THR A 81 5.36 -6.62 -0.17
N SER A 82 5.21 -5.34 -0.52
CA SER A 82 3.91 -4.78 -0.92
C SER A 82 3.45 -5.32 -2.27
N SER A 83 4.36 -5.48 -3.22
CA SER A 83 4.04 -5.98 -4.56
C SER A 83 3.42 -7.38 -4.55
N VAL A 84 3.81 -8.25 -3.60
CA VAL A 84 3.17 -9.56 -3.44
C VAL A 84 1.67 -9.41 -3.17
N PHE A 85 1.28 -8.44 -2.35
CA PHE A 85 -0.13 -8.19 -2.03
C PHE A 85 -0.86 -7.48 -3.15
N ASP A 86 -0.22 -6.52 -3.84
CA ASP A 86 -0.78 -5.93 -5.06
C ASP A 86 -1.09 -7.02 -6.11
N ILE A 87 -0.12 -7.90 -6.41
CA ILE A 87 -0.30 -8.97 -7.39
C ILE A 87 -1.43 -9.92 -6.98
N THR A 88 -1.46 -10.33 -5.72
CA THR A 88 -2.55 -11.20 -5.23
C THR A 88 -3.90 -10.48 -5.23
N THR A 89 -3.94 -9.14 -5.06
CA THR A 89 -5.15 -8.33 -5.23
C THR A 89 -5.59 -8.28 -6.69
N TYR A 90 -4.66 -8.11 -7.62
CA TYR A 90 -4.98 -8.19 -9.05
C TYR A 90 -5.63 -9.53 -9.42
N LEU A 91 -5.05 -10.64 -8.94
CA LEU A 91 -5.61 -11.96 -9.19
C LEU A 91 -7.00 -12.12 -8.54
N LEU A 92 -7.18 -11.70 -7.29
CA LEU A 92 -8.49 -11.73 -6.62
C LEU A 92 -9.53 -10.89 -7.37
N MET A 93 -9.18 -9.66 -7.73
CA MET A 93 -10.12 -8.78 -8.44
C MET A 93 -10.46 -9.33 -9.81
N PHE A 94 -9.45 -9.76 -10.60
CA PHE A 94 -9.64 -10.18 -11.97
C PHE A 94 -10.38 -11.53 -12.09
N PHE A 95 -10.11 -12.48 -11.20
CA PHE A 95 -10.67 -13.83 -11.32
C PHE A 95 -11.85 -14.12 -10.37
N VAL A 96 -12.07 -13.31 -9.33
CA VAL A 96 -13.09 -13.60 -8.32
C VAL A 96 -14.10 -12.46 -8.19
N ILE A 97 -13.66 -11.28 -7.76
CA ILE A 97 -14.59 -10.20 -7.37
C ILE A 97 -15.28 -9.56 -8.58
N CYS A 98 -14.52 -9.15 -9.59
CA CYS A 98 -15.10 -8.52 -10.78
C CYS A 98 -15.96 -9.48 -11.59
N PRO A 99 -15.55 -10.75 -11.82
CA PRO A 99 -16.43 -11.72 -12.49
C PRO A 99 -17.71 -12.04 -11.73
N ALA A 100 -17.68 -12.05 -10.40
CA ALA A 100 -18.89 -12.25 -9.58
C ALA A 100 -19.94 -11.13 -9.78
N THR A 101 -19.49 -9.93 -10.20
CA THR A 101 -20.36 -8.76 -10.39
C THR A 101 -20.77 -8.57 -11.85
N PHE A 102 -19.84 -8.74 -12.78
CA PHE A 102 -20.02 -8.38 -14.21
C PHE A 102 -19.91 -9.58 -15.17
N GLY A 103 -19.57 -10.76 -14.68
CA GLY A 103 -19.22 -11.92 -15.51
C GLY A 103 -17.75 -11.97 -15.90
N PRO A 104 -17.28 -13.09 -16.49
CA PRO A 104 -15.90 -13.26 -16.92
C PRO A 104 -15.46 -12.21 -17.93
N PHE A 105 -14.26 -11.66 -17.78
CA PHE A 105 -13.76 -10.58 -18.67
C PHE A 105 -13.79 -10.96 -20.16
N SER A 106 -13.54 -12.23 -20.48
CA SER A 106 -13.56 -12.75 -21.86
C SER A 106 -14.93 -12.69 -22.55
N THR A 107 -16.01 -12.58 -21.79
CA THR A 107 -17.39 -12.50 -22.33
C THR A 107 -17.89 -11.06 -22.46
N LEU A 108 -17.14 -10.09 -21.96
CA LEU A 108 -17.55 -8.68 -21.96
C LEU A 108 -17.26 -8.02 -23.30
N VAL A 109 -18.23 -7.30 -23.83
CA VAL A 109 -18.06 -6.53 -25.06
C VAL A 109 -17.28 -5.25 -24.75
N PRO A 110 -16.14 -4.99 -25.42
CA PRO A 110 -15.38 -3.75 -25.22
C PRO A 110 -16.25 -2.50 -25.36
N GLY A 111 -16.14 -1.58 -24.40
CA GLY A 111 -16.93 -0.35 -24.37
C GLY A 111 -18.34 -0.48 -23.79
N SER A 112 -18.81 -1.69 -23.47
CA SER A 112 -20.10 -1.87 -22.78
C SER A 112 -20.05 -1.35 -21.34
N ALA A 113 -21.20 -1.06 -20.76
CA ALA A 113 -21.30 -0.64 -19.36
C ALA A 113 -20.70 -1.69 -18.39
N ALA A 114 -20.87 -2.98 -18.68
CA ALA A 114 -20.28 -4.06 -17.90
C ALA A 114 -18.74 -4.11 -18.01
N TYR A 115 -18.19 -3.88 -19.20
CA TYR A 115 -16.75 -3.80 -19.43
C TYR A 115 -16.11 -2.64 -18.65
N ILE A 116 -16.72 -1.43 -18.77
CA ILE A 116 -16.26 -0.24 -18.04
C ILE A 116 -16.39 -0.44 -16.53
N GLY A 117 -17.50 -1.02 -16.06
CA GLY A 117 -17.74 -1.34 -14.67
C GLY A 117 -16.73 -2.35 -14.12
N PHE A 118 -16.39 -3.38 -14.89
CA PHE A 118 -15.36 -4.36 -14.50
C PHE A 118 -14.01 -3.68 -14.22
N ILE A 119 -13.57 -2.83 -15.14
CA ILE A 119 -12.30 -2.10 -15.00
C ILE A 119 -12.34 -1.12 -13.82
N ALA A 120 -13.44 -0.37 -13.66
CA ALA A 120 -13.60 0.56 -12.55
C ALA A 120 -13.60 -0.17 -11.20
N LEU A 121 -14.27 -1.31 -11.09
CA LEU A 121 -14.26 -2.14 -9.89
C LEU A 121 -12.85 -2.68 -9.59
N PHE A 122 -12.15 -3.15 -10.61
CA PHE A 122 -10.77 -3.63 -10.50
C PHE A 122 -9.83 -2.52 -9.97
N HIS A 123 -9.87 -1.33 -10.60
CA HIS A 123 -9.09 -0.18 -10.17
C HIS A 123 -9.38 0.21 -8.72
N THR A 124 -10.66 0.17 -8.33
CA THR A 124 -11.06 0.54 -6.96
C THR A 124 -10.54 -0.46 -5.94
N GLY A 125 -10.61 -1.77 -6.23
CA GLY A 125 -10.11 -2.80 -5.34
C GLY A 125 -8.63 -2.66 -5.07
N TRP A 126 -7.83 -2.48 -6.14
CA TRP A 126 -6.41 -2.22 -5.99
C TRP A 126 -6.13 -0.89 -5.24
N PHE A 127 -6.83 0.20 -5.60
CA PHE A 127 -6.65 1.51 -4.98
C PHE A 127 -6.84 1.46 -3.46
N ILE A 128 -7.91 0.82 -3.00
CA ILE A 128 -8.18 0.69 -1.56
C ILE A 128 -7.17 -0.22 -0.87
N GLU A 129 -6.80 -1.35 -1.46
CA GLU A 129 -5.82 -2.26 -0.88
C GLU A 129 -4.44 -1.60 -0.77
N SER A 130 -3.93 -1.03 -1.86
CA SER A 130 -2.66 -0.33 -1.87
C SER A 130 -2.61 0.83 -0.88
N MET A 131 -3.70 1.59 -0.75
CA MET A 131 -3.79 2.67 0.21
C MET A 131 -3.67 2.17 1.66
N TRP A 132 -4.36 1.08 2.00
CA TRP A 132 -4.28 0.50 3.34
C TRP A 132 -2.88 -0.03 3.65
N THR A 133 -2.29 -0.79 2.73
CA THR A 133 -0.96 -1.38 2.91
C THR A 133 0.13 -0.32 2.96
N GLN A 134 0.12 0.66 2.05
CA GLN A 134 1.08 1.76 2.04
C GLN A 134 1.00 2.66 3.27
N THR A 135 -0.20 2.96 3.74
CA THR A 135 -0.36 3.82 4.91
C THR A 135 0.02 3.08 6.19
N LEU A 136 -0.36 1.81 6.31
CA LEU A 136 0.00 1.00 7.48
C LEU A 136 1.48 0.61 7.52
N VAL A 137 2.16 0.53 6.36
CA VAL A 137 3.60 0.22 6.35
C VAL A 137 4.42 1.29 7.08
N ILE A 138 3.95 2.54 7.14
CA ILE A 138 4.59 3.60 7.92
C ILE A 138 4.77 3.15 9.37
N HIS A 139 3.71 2.59 9.97
CA HIS A 139 3.77 2.05 11.34
C HIS A 139 4.66 0.82 11.46
N MET A 140 4.72 -0.01 10.40
CA MET A 140 5.49 -1.25 10.41
C MET A 140 6.99 -1.03 10.34
N ILE A 141 7.45 -0.09 9.50
CA ILE A 141 8.87 0.10 9.22
C ILE A 141 9.52 1.26 9.98
N ARG A 142 8.74 2.04 10.76
CA ARG A 142 9.27 3.13 11.62
C ARG A 142 10.16 2.65 12.77
N THR A 143 10.04 1.38 13.15
CA THR A 143 10.72 0.78 14.30
C THR A 143 11.16 -0.66 13.99
N PRO A 144 12.30 -1.13 14.50
CA PRO A 144 12.66 -2.56 14.43
C PRO A 144 11.77 -3.44 15.32
N LYS A 145 11.12 -2.87 16.34
CA LYS A 145 10.21 -3.56 17.27
C LYS A 145 8.88 -3.95 16.62
N ILE A 146 8.04 -4.72 17.33
CA ILE A 146 6.68 -5.03 16.87
C ILE A 146 5.81 -3.78 17.05
N PRO A 147 5.30 -3.20 15.93
CA PRO A 147 4.50 -2.00 16.00
C PRO A 147 3.19 -2.23 16.76
N PHE A 148 2.63 -1.17 17.31
CA PHE A 148 1.44 -1.14 18.16
C PHE A 148 1.60 -1.84 19.52
N LEU A 149 2.40 -2.90 19.64
CA LEU A 149 2.62 -3.65 20.88
C LEU A 149 3.84 -3.16 21.66
N GLN A 150 5.00 -3.11 21.01
CA GLN A 150 6.28 -2.78 21.64
C GLN A 150 6.74 -1.34 21.40
N SER A 151 6.34 -0.74 20.29
CA SER A 151 6.63 0.65 19.96
C SER A 151 5.38 1.32 19.37
N ARG A 152 4.86 2.32 20.06
CA ARG A 152 3.67 3.06 19.63
C ARG A 152 4.08 4.32 18.88
N ALA A 153 3.42 4.56 17.76
CA ALA A 153 3.56 5.80 17.03
C ALA A 153 2.98 6.97 17.84
N SER A 154 3.44 8.17 17.54
CA SER A 154 2.86 9.39 18.12
C SER A 154 1.39 9.54 17.74
N ALA A 155 0.64 10.29 18.56
CA ALA A 155 -0.77 10.57 18.28
C ALA A 155 -0.99 11.30 16.94
N PRO A 156 -0.18 12.32 16.56
CA PRO A 156 -0.31 12.96 15.24
C PRO A 156 -0.12 11.98 14.08
N LEU A 157 0.90 11.12 14.13
CA LEU A 157 1.15 10.13 13.07
C LEU A 157 0.01 9.13 12.97
N THR A 158 -0.45 8.60 14.09
CA THR A 158 -1.58 7.67 14.14
C THR A 158 -2.85 8.31 13.61
N LEU A 159 -3.17 9.54 14.03
CA LEU A 159 -4.36 10.26 13.60
C LEU A 159 -4.36 10.52 12.09
N LEU A 160 -3.26 11.04 11.54
CA LEU A 160 -3.17 11.34 10.10
C LEU A 160 -3.25 10.08 9.24
N THR A 161 -2.61 8.99 9.63
CA THR A 161 -2.69 7.73 8.90
C THR A 161 -4.10 7.17 8.90
N PHE A 162 -4.78 7.11 10.04
CA PHE A 162 -6.14 6.59 10.11
C PHE A 162 -7.18 7.51 9.44
N LEU A 163 -7.03 8.84 9.53
CA LEU A 163 -7.86 9.77 8.77
C LEU A 163 -7.68 9.59 7.26
N GLY A 164 -6.44 9.37 6.81
CA GLY A 164 -6.15 9.06 5.41
C GLY A 164 -6.85 7.77 4.97
N ILE A 165 -6.72 6.70 5.74
CA ILE A 165 -7.37 5.40 5.48
C ILE A 165 -8.89 5.55 5.39
N ILE A 166 -9.52 6.17 6.37
CA ILE A 166 -10.97 6.36 6.41
C ILE A 166 -11.43 7.24 5.24
N GLY A 167 -10.77 8.39 5.04
CA GLY A 167 -11.12 9.34 3.98
C GLY A 167 -11.10 8.71 2.59
N LEU A 168 -9.99 8.04 2.24
CA LEU A 168 -9.87 7.39 0.93
C LEU A 168 -10.77 6.17 0.78
N THR A 169 -11.05 5.43 1.85
CA THR A 169 -11.99 4.30 1.81
C THR A 169 -13.42 4.75 1.48
N ILE A 170 -13.78 5.98 1.85
CA ILE A 170 -15.11 6.55 1.57
C ILE A 170 -15.19 7.09 0.13
N ILE A 171 -14.09 7.53 -0.46
CA ILE A 171 -14.09 8.18 -1.80
C ILE A 171 -14.84 7.37 -2.87
N PRO A 172 -14.66 6.05 -3.06
CA PRO A 172 -15.38 5.29 -4.07
C PRO A 172 -16.90 5.32 -3.94
N PHE A 173 -17.43 5.64 -2.78
CA PHE A 173 -18.86 5.74 -2.50
C PHE A 173 -19.40 7.14 -2.73
N THR A 174 -18.56 8.10 -3.12
CA THR A 174 -18.94 9.49 -3.37
C THR A 174 -19.07 9.81 -4.87
N SER A 175 -19.70 10.94 -5.19
CA SER A 175 -19.73 11.45 -6.56
C SER A 175 -18.34 11.78 -7.10
N PHE A 176 -17.43 12.25 -6.24
CA PHE A 176 -16.03 12.50 -6.60
C PHE A 176 -15.31 11.21 -7.00
N GLY A 177 -15.49 10.12 -6.26
CA GLY A 177 -14.91 8.83 -6.62
C GLY A 177 -15.36 8.36 -8.01
N LYS A 178 -16.66 8.50 -8.31
CA LYS A 178 -17.20 8.18 -9.63
C LYS A 178 -16.58 9.03 -10.74
N SER A 179 -16.35 10.33 -10.53
CA SER A 179 -15.75 11.23 -11.53
C SER A 179 -14.30 10.89 -11.88
N ILE A 180 -13.58 10.21 -10.98
CA ILE A 180 -12.19 9.74 -11.19
C ILE A 180 -12.13 8.24 -11.57
N GLY A 181 -13.25 7.63 -11.94
CA GLY A 181 -13.31 6.25 -12.42
C GLY A 181 -13.30 5.18 -11.33
N LEU A 182 -13.62 5.53 -10.08
CA LEU A 182 -13.84 4.57 -9.00
C LEU A 182 -15.32 4.21 -8.85
N MET A 183 -15.60 3.05 -8.28
CA MET A 183 -16.96 2.62 -7.98
C MET A 183 -17.04 1.91 -6.62
N ALA A 184 -18.25 1.82 -6.06
CA ALA A 184 -18.47 1.19 -4.77
C ALA A 184 -18.04 -0.28 -4.79
N LEU A 185 -17.28 -0.69 -3.78
CA LEU A 185 -16.84 -2.08 -3.59
C LEU A 185 -17.90 -2.90 -2.88
N PRO A 186 -18.06 -4.19 -3.23
CA PRO A 186 -18.93 -5.10 -2.49
C PRO A 186 -18.38 -5.36 -1.09
N LEU A 187 -19.26 -5.59 -0.13
CA LEU A 187 -18.88 -5.87 1.28
C LEU A 187 -17.93 -7.07 1.42
N THR A 188 -18.08 -8.07 0.56
CA THR A 188 -17.19 -9.24 0.52
C THR A 188 -15.72 -8.87 0.28
N PHE A 189 -15.45 -7.77 -0.46
CA PHE A 189 -14.10 -7.29 -0.66
C PHE A 189 -13.43 -6.88 0.66
N PHE A 190 -14.16 -6.23 1.57
CA PHE A 190 -13.59 -5.76 2.84
C PHE A 190 -13.17 -6.91 3.77
N THR A 191 -13.85 -8.05 3.71
CA THR A 191 -13.41 -9.26 4.42
C THR A 191 -12.05 -9.74 3.91
N TRP A 192 -11.88 -9.77 2.59
CA TRP A 192 -10.60 -10.10 1.97
C TRP A 192 -9.52 -9.05 2.24
N LEU A 193 -9.89 -7.77 2.26
CA LEU A 193 -8.97 -6.66 2.57
C LEU A 193 -8.38 -6.82 3.97
N ILE A 194 -9.23 -7.04 4.98
CA ILE A 194 -8.76 -7.22 6.37
C ILE A 194 -7.80 -8.40 6.48
N LEU A 195 -8.16 -9.56 5.90
CA LEU A 195 -7.30 -10.73 5.90
C LEU A 195 -5.92 -10.42 5.27
N ARG A 196 -5.90 -9.72 4.15
CA ARG A 196 -4.68 -9.33 3.45
C ARG A 196 -3.82 -8.37 4.23
N VAL A 197 -4.44 -7.35 4.83
CA VAL A 197 -3.73 -6.39 5.69
C VAL A 197 -3.04 -7.11 6.85
N VAL A 198 -3.72 -8.05 7.50
CA VAL A 198 -3.11 -8.87 8.57
C VAL A 198 -1.94 -9.70 8.05
N MET A 199 -2.11 -10.38 6.90
CA MET A 199 -1.04 -11.15 6.27
C MET A 199 0.14 -10.26 5.87
N TYR A 200 -0.13 -9.07 5.34
CA TYR A 200 0.89 -8.08 4.99
C TYR A 200 1.69 -7.66 6.23
N MET A 201 1.03 -7.32 7.33
CA MET A 201 1.70 -6.97 8.57
C MET A 201 2.61 -8.08 9.09
N ILE A 202 2.16 -9.34 9.01
CA ILE A 202 2.98 -10.51 9.36
C ILE A 202 4.19 -10.61 8.44
N LEU A 203 3.99 -10.54 7.12
CA LEU A 203 5.08 -10.66 6.14
C LEU A 203 6.12 -9.56 6.31
N VAL A 204 5.71 -8.29 6.42
CA VAL A 204 6.63 -7.16 6.65
C VAL A 204 7.41 -7.34 7.94
N THR A 205 6.75 -7.84 9.01
CA THR A 205 7.44 -8.11 10.28
C THR A 205 8.51 -9.18 10.15
N LEU A 206 8.25 -10.24 9.38
CA LEU A 206 9.24 -11.29 9.11
C LEU A 206 10.41 -10.76 8.28
N PHE A 207 10.14 -10.07 7.18
CA PHE A 207 11.19 -9.48 6.34
C PHE A 207 12.03 -8.45 7.09
N LYS A 208 11.40 -7.63 7.93
CA LYS A 208 12.08 -6.69 8.81
C LYS A 208 13.05 -7.40 9.77
N LYS A 209 12.64 -8.49 10.42
CA LYS A 209 13.50 -9.27 11.29
C LYS A 209 14.71 -9.85 10.55
N ILE A 210 14.47 -10.41 9.35
CA ILE A 210 15.54 -10.94 8.49
C ILE A 210 16.50 -9.82 8.08
N PHE A 211 15.96 -8.67 7.68
CA PHE A 211 16.77 -7.51 7.28
C PHE A 211 17.67 -7.03 8.42
N VAL A 212 17.12 -6.84 9.62
CA VAL A 212 17.88 -6.41 10.82
C VAL A 212 18.93 -7.45 11.20
N SER A 213 18.60 -8.75 11.13
CA SER A 213 19.57 -9.83 11.40
C SER A 213 20.74 -9.82 10.40
N LYS A 214 20.49 -9.44 9.13
CA LYS A 214 21.50 -9.46 8.07
C LYS A 214 22.36 -8.20 8.02
N TYR A 215 21.76 -7.04 8.28
CA TYR A 215 22.42 -5.74 8.10
C TYR A 215 22.68 -4.99 9.42
N GLY A 216 22.21 -5.51 10.55
CA GLY A 216 22.43 -4.94 11.88
C GLY A 216 21.50 -3.79 12.25
N GLU A 217 20.86 -3.14 11.26
CA GLU A 217 19.98 -2.00 11.47
C GLU A 217 18.82 -2.00 10.48
N LEU A 218 17.69 -1.38 10.84
CA LEU A 218 16.54 -1.22 9.96
C LEU A 218 16.58 0.14 9.25
N LEU A 219 16.83 1.21 10.01
CA LEU A 219 16.72 2.61 9.59
C LEU A 219 18.05 3.35 9.73
#